data_4651ba8ea09b7766009c2f6812d79568
#
_entry.id   4651ba8ea09b7766009c2f6812d79568
#
_cell.length_a   1.000
_cell.length_b   1.000
_cell.length_c   1.000
_cell.angle_alpha   90.00
_cell.angle_beta   90.00
_cell.angle_gamma   90.00
#
_symmetry.space_group_name_H-M   'P 1'
#
loop_
_entity.id
_entity.type
_entity.pdbx_description
1 polymer ?
#
loop_
_entity_poly.entity_id
_entity_poly.type
_entity_poly.pdbx_seq_one_letter_code
_entity_poly.pdbx_strand_id
1 'polypeptide(L)'
;EMAHGHAANWLGDPTARLQGRLSPNPLVHIDPLGSIVIPLILSITHAPFLFGWAKPVPYNPYNLNNQKWGEAIVAAAGPAVNILIAIIFAIIVRNGEVLQLSNSFLEIATYIVRINVLLAFFNMIPFPPLDGSKILMALLPYGPQMQYRNFVRMAEQYGMIFLFLFLFVFYQFIATPFSGFIYKIVNLLTGM
;
A
#
# COMPACT_ATOMS: atom_id res chain seq x y z
N GLU A 1 4.02 0.46 6.00
CA GLU A 1 5.03 1.50 6.28
C GLU A 1 6.33 0.91 6.84
N MET A 2 6.29 0.07 7.90
CA MET A 2 7.53 -0.55 8.44
C MET A 2 8.33 -1.33 7.40
N ALA A 3 7.65 -2.05 6.50
CA ALA A 3 8.31 -2.85 5.46
C ALA A 3 9.20 -2.00 4.55
N HIS A 4 8.72 -0.83 4.13
CA HIS A 4 9.51 0.13 3.36
C HIS A 4 10.76 0.58 4.12
N GLY A 5 10.60 0.94 5.40
CA GLY A 5 11.71 1.36 6.25
C GLY A 5 12.76 0.27 6.48
N HIS A 6 12.33 -0.98 6.69
CA HIS A 6 13.24 -2.11 6.81
C HIS A 6 13.99 -2.38 5.49
N ALA A 7 13.29 -2.33 4.36
CA ALA A 7 13.91 -2.49 3.05
C ALA A 7 14.94 -1.38 2.77
N ALA A 8 14.61 -0.11 3.07
CA ALA A 8 15.53 1.00 2.93
C ALA A 8 16.77 0.82 3.82
N ASN A 9 16.58 0.46 5.09
CA ASN A 9 17.71 0.20 6.01
C ASN A 9 18.58 -0.97 5.54
N TRP A 10 18.01 -2.03 5.03
CA TRP A 10 18.75 -3.16 4.46
C TRP A 10 19.54 -2.77 3.21
N LEU A 11 19.01 -1.85 2.40
CA LEU A 11 19.66 -1.32 1.21
C LEU A 11 20.66 -0.19 1.50
N GLY A 12 20.95 0.10 2.78
CA GLY A 12 22.01 1.04 3.19
C GLY A 12 21.53 2.40 3.69
N ASP A 13 20.22 2.67 3.68
CA ASP A 13 19.70 3.94 4.23
C ASP A 13 19.20 3.77 5.68
N PRO A 14 19.91 4.30 6.69
CA PRO A 14 19.53 4.19 8.10
C PRO A 14 18.48 5.22 8.54
N THR A 15 17.97 6.09 7.64
CA THR A 15 17.12 7.23 8.00
C THR A 15 15.90 6.84 8.84
N ALA A 16 15.15 5.83 8.39
CA ALA A 16 13.96 5.36 9.10
C ALA A 16 14.30 4.79 10.49
N ARG A 17 15.43 4.07 10.60
CA ARG A 17 15.92 3.53 11.87
C ARG A 17 16.32 4.64 12.84
N LEU A 18 17.08 5.61 12.39
CA LEU A 18 17.56 6.74 13.21
C LEU A 18 16.41 7.61 13.71
N GLN A 19 15.30 7.68 12.96
CA GLN A 19 14.10 8.40 13.37
C GLN A 19 13.11 7.53 14.20
N GLY A 20 13.49 6.32 14.62
CA GLY A 20 12.63 5.44 15.41
C GLY A 20 11.39 4.95 14.66
N ARG A 21 11.41 5.00 13.31
CA ARG A 21 10.25 4.65 12.47
C ARG A 21 10.14 3.15 12.15
N LEU A 22 11.12 2.34 12.57
CA LEU A 22 11.09 0.87 12.46
C LEU A 22 10.48 0.22 13.71
N SER A 23 9.44 0.83 14.26
CA SER A 23 8.76 0.36 15.46
C SER A 23 7.48 -0.39 15.12
N PRO A 24 7.18 -1.53 15.76
CA PRO A 24 5.90 -2.22 15.63
C PRO A 24 4.74 -1.47 16.31
N ASN A 25 5.01 -0.40 17.05
CA ASN A 25 3.98 0.43 17.66
C ASN A 25 3.21 1.19 16.57
N PRO A 26 1.90 0.93 16.36
CA PRO A 26 1.12 1.59 15.32
C PRO A 26 1.00 3.10 15.52
N LEU A 27 1.10 3.60 16.76
CA LEU A 27 0.95 5.03 17.07
C LEU A 27 2.00 5.91 16.39
N VAL A 28 3.21 5.39 16.16
CA VAL A 28 4.27 6.15 15.48
C VAL A 28 4.00 6.33 13.98
N HIS A 29 3.07 5.56 13.41
CA HIS A 29 2.69 5.58 12.01
C HIS A 29 1.37 6.33 11.75
N ILE A 30 0.69 6.79 12.79
CA ILE A 30 -0.53 7.58 12.66
C ILE A 30 -0.18 8.98 12.16
N ASP A 31 -0.85 9.38 11.08
CA ASP A 31 -0.94 10.78 10.64
C ASP A 31 -2.26 11.35 11.14
N PRO A 32 -2.26 12.40 11.98
CA PRO A 32 -3.51 12.94 12.54
C PRO A 32 -4.51 13.36 11.46
N LEU A 33 -4.02 13.96 10.36
CA LEU A 33 -4.87 14.39 9.27
C LEU A 33 -5.38 13.21 8.43
N GLY A 34 -4.44 12.38 7.95
CA GLY A 34 -4.75 11.28 7.03
C GLY A 34 -5.40 10.08 7.68
N SER A 35 -5.03 9.76 8.92
CA SER A 35 -5.54 8.56 9.60
C SER A 35 -6.80 8.82 10.44
N ILE A 36 -7.08 10.08 10.82
CA ILE A 36 -8.20 10.41 11.71
C ILE A 36 -9.14 11.42 11.06
N VAL A 37 -8.66 12.63 10.74
CA VAL A 37 -9.53 13.73 10.32
C VAL A 37 -10.22 13.45 9.00
N ILE A 38 -9.50 13.03 7.98
CA ILE A 38 -10.07 12.75 6.65
C ILE A 38 -11.05 11.58 6.68
N PRO A 39 -10.75 10.41 7.25
CA PRO A 39 -11.73 9.33 7.40
C PRO A 39 -12.98 9.75 8.17
N LEU A 40 -12.83 10.56 9.23
CA LEU A 40 -13.95 11.05 10.02
C LEU A 40 -14.85 11.99 9.18
N ILE A 41 -14.27 12.94 8.46
CA ILE A 41 -15.03 13.84 7.57
C ILE A 41 -15.77 13.03 6.50
N LEU A 42 -15.11 12.10 5.83
CA LEU A 42 -15.72 11.25 4.81
C LEU A 42 -16.86 10.41 5.37
N SER A 43 -16.72 9.92 6.60
CA SER A 43 -17.78 9.17 7.30
C SER A 43 -18.98 10.04 7.65
N ILE A 44 -18.75 11.24 8.20
CA ILE A 44 -19.83 12.19 8.58
C ILE A 44 -20.56 12.71 7.34
N THR A 45 -19.85 12.94 6.25
CA THR A 45 -20.45 13.42 4.99
C THR A 45 -21.12 12.30 4.18
N HIS A 46 -21.14 11.07 4.70
CA HIS A 46 -21.62 9.88 3.99
C HIS A 46 -21.01 9.73 2.59
N ALA A 47 -19.72 10.05 2.45
CA ALA A 47 -19.03 9.90 1.19
C ALA A 47 -19.10 8.43 0.72
N PRO A 48 -19.23 8.19 -0.60
CA PRO A 48 -19.39 6.83 -1.15
C PRO A 48 -18.12 5.98 -1.04
N PHE A 49 -17.02 6.55 -0.54
CA PHE A 49 -15.76 5.87 -0.30
C PHE A 49 -15.13 6.35 1.01
N LEU A 50 -14.36 5.48 1.64
CA LEU A 50 -13.51 5.82 2.79
C LEU A 50 -12.06 5.82 2.33
N PHE A 51 -11.32 6.88 2.63
CA PHE A 51 -9.92 7.03 2.30
C PHE A 51 -9.15 7.63 3.48
N GLY A 52 -7.90 7.21 3.61
CA GLY A 52 -6.96 7.73 4.59
C GLY A 52 -5.54 7.28 4.26
N TRP A 53 -4.56 7.87 4.93
CA TRP A 53 -3.16 7.49 4.79
C TRP A 53 -2.45 7.45 6.14
N ALA A 54 -1.42 6.64 6.21
CA ALA A 54 -0.50 6.60 7.34
C ALA A 54 0.62 7.62 7.15
N LYS A 55 1.24 8.03 8.25
CA LYS A 55 2.45 8.86 8.19
C LYS A 55 3.56 8.09 7.48
N PRO A 56 4.05 8.56 6.32
CA PRO A 56 5.03 7.83 5.53
C PRO A 56 6.33 7.62 6.29
N VAL A 57 6.99 6.50 6.05
CA VAL A 57 8.33 6.23 6.60
C VAL A 57 9.36 6.95 5.73
N PRO A 58 10.17 7.85 6.31
CA PRO A 58 11.15 8.61 5.56
C PRO A 58 12.33 7.70 5.15
N TYR A 59 12.80 7.88 3.94
CA TYR A 59 14.06 7.32 3.47
C TYR A 59 14.74 8.30 2.50
N ASN A 60 16.06 8.18 2.37
CA ASN A 60 16.83 8.97 1.45
C ASN A 60 17.28 8.10 0.26
N PRO A 61 16.73 8.33 -0.95
CA PRO A 61 17.08 7.53 -2.13
C PRO A 61 18.58 7.53 -2.44
N TYR A 62 19.29 8.62 -2.13
CA TYR A 62 20.72 8.74 -2.41
C TYR A 62 21.60 7.85 -1.50
N ASN A 63 21.08 7.38 -0.37
CA ASN A 63 21.78 6.47 0.52
C ASN A 63 21.63 5.01 0.12
N LEU A 64 20.71 4.70 -0.81
CA LEU A 64 20.48 3.34 -1.25
C LEU A 64 21.66 2.81 -2.07
N ASN A 65 22.16 1.62 -1.75
CA ASN A 65 23.30 0.98 -2.43
C ASN A 65 23.06 0.77 -3.94
N ASN A 66 21.81 0.60 -4.34
CA ASN A 66 21.45 0.44 -5.75
C ASN A 66 20.59 1.62 -6.19
N GLN A 67 21.19 2.56 -6.91
CA GLN A 67 20.52 3.78 -7.37
C GLN A 67 19.45 3.54 -8.45
N LYS A 68 19.51 2.42 -9.18
CA LYS A 68 18.54 2.08 -10.20
C LYS A 68 17.30 1.37 -9.65
N TRP A 69 17.53 0.37 -8.78
CA TRP A 69 16.46 -0.52 -8.31
C TRP A 69 16.09 -0.29 -6.84
N GLY A 70 16.91 0.47 -6.09
CA GLY A 70 16.73 0.64 -4.65
C GLY A 70 15.35 1.17 -4.30
N GLU A 71 14.89 2.24 -4.94
CA GLU A 71 13.55 2.79 -4.70
C GLU A 71 12.43 1.81 -5.07
N ALA A 72 12.59 1.05 -6.16
CA ALA A 72 11.61 0.04 -6.56
C ALA A 72 11.53 -1.12 -5.55
N ILE A 73 12.67 -1.57 -5.01
CA ILE A 73 12.72 -2.62 -3.98
C ILE A 73 12.09 -2.12 -2.68
N VAL A 74 12.41 -0.89 -2.27
CA VAL A 74 11.76 -0.26 -1.12
C VAL A 74 10.24 -0.19 -1.34
N ALA A 75 9.80 0.30 -2.49
CA ALA A 75 8.39 0.41 -2.83
C ALA A 75 7.68 -0.95 -2.86
N ALA A 76 8.32 -1.98 -3.42
CA ALA A 76 7.75 -3.33 -3.49
C ALA A 76 7.62 -4.01 -2.11
N ALA A 77 8.39 -3.60 -1.11
CA ALA A 77 8.42 -4.23 0.22
C ALA A 77 7.06 -4.14 0.94
N GLY A 78 6.33 -3.02 0.82
CA GLY A 78 4.99 -2.85 1.39
C GLY A 78 3.99 -3.87 0.82
N PRO A 79 3.74 -3.82 -0.49
CA PRO A 79 2.88 -4.80 -1.16
C PRO A 79 3.28 -6.26 -0.91
N ALA A 80 4.58 -6.57 -0.89
CA ALA A 80 5.06 -7.93 -0.63
C ALA A 80 4.70 -8.43 0.78
N VAL A 81 4.83 -7.59 1.81
CA VAL A 81 4.43 -7.94 3.18
C VAL A 81 2.91 -8.10 3.27
N ASN A 82 2.13 -7.24 2.62
CA ASN A 82 0.68 -7.38 2.58
C ASN A 82 0.26 -8.70 1.92
N ILE A 83 0.88 -9.10 0.81
CA ILE A 83 0.61 -10.40 0.19
C ILE A 83 1.02 -11.56 1.13
N LEU A 84 2.15 -11.46 1.81
CA LEU A 84 2.57 -12.48 2.78
C LEU A 84 1.55 -12.64 3.91
N ILE A 85 1.06 -11.54 4.49
CA ILE A 85 0.02 -11.57 5.53
C ILE A 85 -1.26 -12.18 4.97
N ALA A 86 -1.68 -11.79 3.78
CA ALA A 86 -2.86 -12.34 3.13
C ALA A 86 -2.76 -13.87 2.95
N ILE A 87 -1.61 -14.37 2.49
CA ILE A 87 -1.37 -15.81 2.31
C ILE A 87 -1.43 -16.55 3.66
N ILE A 88 -0.78 -16.02 4.71
CA ILE A 88 -0.79 -16.64 6.04
C ILE A 88 -2.22 -16.78 6.55
N PHE A 89 -3.01 -15.70 6.52
CA PHE A 89 -4.39 -15.72 7.00
C PHE A 89 -5.32 -16.54 6.08
N ALA A 90 -5.06 -16.57 4.78
CA ALA A 90 -5.80 -17.42 3.86
C ALA A 90 -5.59 -18.92 4.15
N ILE A 91 -4.36 -19.34 4.48
CA ILE A 91 -4.07 -20.71 4.91
C ILE A 91 -4.84 -21.04 6.19
N ILE A 92 -4.92 -20.11 7.15
CA ILE A 92 -5.69 -20.29 8.38
C ILE A 92 -7.19 -20.45 8.06
N VAL A 93 -7.75 -19.59 7.20
CA VAL A 93 -9.15 -19.68 6.78
C VAL A 93 -9.46 -21.01 6.10
N ARG A 94 -8.61 -21.46 5.16
CA ARG A 94 -8.78 -22.75 4.47
C ARG A 94 -8.80 -23.94 5.39
N ASN A 95 -8.05 -23.89 6.48
CA ASN A 95 -7.96 -24.98 7.46
C ASN A 95 -8.83 -24.74 8.69
N GLY A 96 -9.76 -23.79 8.63
CA GLY A 96 -10.57 -23.35 9.77
C GLY A 96 -11.40 -24.47 10.40
N GLU A 97 -11.99 -25.36 9.61
CA GLU A 97 -12.74 -26.52 10.10
C GLU A 97 -11.81 -27.52 10.83
N VAL A 98 -10.65 -27.84 10.24
CA VAL A 98 -9.67 -28.74 10.84
C VAL A 98 -9.10 -28.17 12.14
N LEU A 99 -8.91 -26.88 12.19
CA LEU A 99 -8.42 -26.15 13.37
C LEU A 99 -9.53 -25.82 14.38
N GLN A 100 -10.79 -26.22 14.10
CA GLN A 100 -11.97 -25.97 14.93
C GLN A 100 -12.11 -24.49 15.35
N LEU A 101 -11.81 -23.57 14.41
CA LEU A 101 -11.90 -22.13 14.65
C LEU A 101 -13.35 -21.64 14.62
N SER A 102 -13.66 -20.66 15.47
CA SER A 102 -15.02 -20.07 15.50
C SER A 102 -15.31 -19.29 14.20
N ASN A 103 -16.58 -19.25 13.81
CA ASN A 103 -17.02 -18.48 12.63
C ASN A 103 -16.61 -17.00 12.73
N SER A 104 -16.73 -16.38 13.90
CA SER A 104 -16.30 -14.99 14.11
C SER A 104 -14.81 -14.78 13.86
N PHE A 105 -13.97 -15.75 14.26
CA PHE A 105 -12.54 -15.68 13.96
C PHE A 105 -12.26 -15.80 12.46
N LEU A 106 -12.96 -16.73 11.77
CA LEU A 106 -12.82 -16.93 10.33
C LEU A 106 -13.27 -15.70 9.53
N GLU A 107 -14.34 -15.04 9.96
CA GLU A 107 -14.76 -13.75 9.39
C GLU A 107 -13.67 -12.69 9.53
N ILE A 108 -13.12 -12.49 10.73
CA ILE A 108 -12.03 -11.53 10.97
C ILE A 108 -10.80 -11.88 10.11
N ALA A 109 -10.41 -13.15 10.07
CA ALA A 109 -9.30 -13.63 9.26
C ALA A 109 -9.52 -13.35 7.76
N THR A 110 -10.74 -13.57 7.27
CA THR A 110 -11.12 -13.25 5.89
C THR A 110 -11.06 -11.75 5.59
N TYR A 111 -11.49 -10.91 6.54
CA TYR A 111 -11.30 -9.46 6.42
C TYR A 111 -9.82 -9.05 6.35
N ILE A 112 -8.95 -9.69 7.15
CA ILE A 112 -7.51 -9.45 7.10
C ILE A 112 -6.96 -9.81 5.72
N VAL A 113 -7.33 -10.97 5.15
CA VAL A 113 -6.96 -11.36 3.78
C VAL A 113 -7.40 -10.28 2.80
N ARG A 114 -8.68 -9.90 2.84
CA ARG A 114 -9.27 -8.93 1.89
C ARG A 114 -8.58 -7.58 1.94
N ILE A 115 -8.34 -7.02 3.14
CA ILE A 115 -7.69 -5.73 3.29
C ILE A 115 -6.25 -5.77 2.78
N ASN A 116 -5.49 -6.82 3.12
CA ASN A 116 -4.10 -6.94 2.69
C ASN A 116 -3.97 -7.15 1.18
N VAL A 117 -4.84 -7.96 0.57
CA VAL A 117 -4.90 -8.11 -0.90
C VAL A 117 -5.24 -6.76 -1.54
N LEU A 118 -6.27 -6.06 -1.03
CA LEU A 118 -6.66 -4.75 -1.53
C LEU A 118 -5.48 -3.76 -1.49
N LEU A 119 -4.83 -3.63 -0.33
CA LEU A 119 -3.70 -2.71 -0.14
C LEU A 119 -2.52 -3.05 -1.04
N ALA A 120 -2.19 -4.33 -1.20
CA ALA A 120 -1.10 -4.77 -2.06
C ALA A 120 -1.34 -4.37 -3.51
N PHE A 121 -2.50 -4.72 -4.07
CA PHE A 121 -2.81 -4.44 -5.47
C PHE A 121 -3.07 -2.96 -5.74
N PHE A 122 -3.69 -2.23 -4.79
CA PHE A 122 -3.89 -0.79 -4.91
C PHE A 122 -2.55 -0.05 -4.95
N ASN A 123 -1.62 -0.36 -4.04
CA ASN A 123 -0.30 0.26 -4.04
C ASN A 123 0.56 -0.13 -5.25
N MET A 124 0.27 -1.24 -5.92
CA MET A 124 0.94 -1.62 -7.17
C MET A 124 0.46 -0.86 -8.41
N ILE A 125 -0.60 -0.04 -8.30
CA ILE A 125 -1.05 0.82 -9.41
C ILE A 125 0.09 1.79 -9.75
N PRO A 126 0.49 1.89 -11.05
CA PRO A 126 1.61 2.72 -11.46
C PRO A 126 1.22 4.20 -11.56
N PHE A 127 0.74 4.75 -10.46
CA PHE A 127 0.28 6.13 -10.35
C PHE A 127 0.81 6.78 -9.06
N PRO A 128 1.48 7.96 -9.10
CA PRO A 128 1.93 8.64 -7.90
C PRO A 128 0.73 9.12 -7.05
N PRO A 129 0.82 9.04 -5.72
CA PRO A 129 1.99 8.73 -4.89
C PRO A 129 2.16 7.24 -4.54
N LEU A 130 1.47 6.31 -5.23
CA LEU A 130 1.47 4.88 -4.94
C LEU A 130 2.83 4.22 -5.28
N ASP A 131 3.13 3.12 -4.59
CA ASP A 131 4.40 2.38 -4.72
C ASP A 131 4.68 1.88 -6.15
N GLY A 132 3.64 1.47 -6.87
CA GLY A 132 3.72 1.05 -8.26
C GLY A 132 4.34 2.09 -9.19
N SER A 133 4.23 3.38 -8.87
CA SER A 133 4.88 4.44 -9.63
C SER A 133 6.41 4.37 -9.59
N LYS A 134 6.99 4.05 -8.43
CA LYS A 134 8.44 3.90 -8.26
C LYS A 134 8.95 2.62 -8.94
N ILE A 135 8.15 1.55 -8.88
CA ILE A 135 8.47 0.30 -9.57
C ILE A 135 8.45 0.53 -11.08
N LEU A 136 7.39 1.16 -11.61
CA LEU A 136 7.32 1.48 -13.03
C LEU A 136 8.50 2.36 -13.47
N MET A 137 8.87 3.37 -12.68
CA MET A 137 10.00 4.25 -12.98
C MET A 137 11.31 3.47 -13.17
N ALA A 138 11.56 2.44 -12.34
CA ALA A 138 12.77 1.63 -12.45
C ALA A 138 12.77 0.68 -13.67
N LEU A 139 11.58 0.27 -14.12
CA LEU A 139 11.39 -0.63 -15.27
C LEU A 139 11.50 0.10 -16.62
N LEU A 140 11.18 1.40 -16.65
CA LEU A 140 11.15 2.16 -17.89
C LEU A 140 12.56 2.39 -18.46
N PRO A 141 12.74 2.31 -19.81
CA PRO A 141 13.95 2.73 -20.48
C PRO A 141 14.09 4.27 -20.41
N TYR A 142 15.32 4.77 -20.60
CA TYR A 142 15.71 6.16 -20.30
C TYR A 142 14.75 7.25 -20.83
N GLY A 143 14.33 7.17 -22.09
CA GLY A 143 13.45 8.18 -22.69
C GLY A 143 12.07 8.28 -22.02
N PRO A 144 11.28 7.20 -22.01
CA PRO A 144 10.01 7.13 -21.28
C PRO A 144 10.14 7.39 -19.77
N GLN A 145 11.25 6.95 -19.14
CA GLN A 145 11.52 7.21 -17.73
C GLN A 145 11.60 8.71 -17.45
N MET A 146 12.24 9.49 -18.31
CA MET A 146 12.37 10.93 -18.10
C MET A 146 11.00 11.64 -18.18
N GLN A 147 10.15 11.24 -19.13
CA GLN A 147 8.78 11.77 -19.25
C GLN A 147 7.95 11.42 -18.02
N TYR A 148 8.01 10.16 -17.58
CA TYR A 148 7.30 9.69 -16.40
C TYR A 148 7.80 10.37 -15.11
N ARG A 149 9.10 10.62 -14.98
CA ARG A 149 9.69 11.40 -13.88
C ARG A 149 9.14 12.82 -13.81
N ASN A 150 8.94 13.47 -14.93
CA ASN A 150 8.32 14.80 -14.99
C ASN A 150 6.86 14.75 -14.51
N PHE A 151 6.13 13.70 -14.91
CA PHE A 151 4.76 13.46 -14.43
C PHE A 151 4.72 13.23 -12.90
N VAL A 152 5.60 12.38 -12.36
CA VAL A 152 5.71 12.12 -10.90
C VAL A 152 6.01 13.41 -10.16
N ARG A 153 6.98 14.21 -10.65
CA ARG A 153 7.34 15.51 -10.04
C ARG A 153 6.15 16.48 -10.03
N MET A 154 5.39 16.54 -11.11
CA MET A 154 4.17 17.34 -11.18
C MET A 154 3.13 16.85 -10.17
N ALA A 155 2.92 15.53 -10.06
CA ALA A 155 1.99 14.96 -9.10
C ALA A 155 2.40 15.26 -7.65
N GLU A 156 3.69 15.22 -7.33
CA GLU A 156 4.23 15.58 -6.01
C GLU A 156 4.04 17.09 -5.73
N GLN A 157 4.24 17.93 -6.74
CA GLN A 157 4.06 19.38 -6.60
C GLN A 157 2.61 19.78 -6.29
N TYR A 158 1.64 19.13 -6.92
CA TYR A 158 0.22 19.37 -6.68
C TYR A 158 -0.38 18.49 -5.57
N GLY A 159 0.38 17.52 -5.06
CA GLY A 159 0.11 16.73 -3.88
C GLY A 159 -1.35 16.28 -3.72
N MET A 160 -2.03 16.86 -2.75
CA MET A 160 -3.40 16.48 -2.37
C MET A 160 -4.43 16.65 -3.50
N ILE A 161 -4.31 17.69 -4.32
CA ILE A 161 -5.25 17.93 -5.43
C ILE A 161 -5.15 16.78 -6.44
N PHE A 162 -3.91 16.39 -6.75
CA PHE A 162 -3.65 15.31 -7.69
C PHE A 162 -4.12 13.95 -7.16
N LEU A 163 -3.95 13.71 -5.86
CA LEU A 163 -4.45 12.52 -5.18
C LEU A 163 -5.98 12.45 -5.23
N PHE A 164 -6.69 13.53 -4.89
CA PHE A 164 -8.16 13.55 -4.93
C PHE A 164 -8.71 13.37 -6.34
N LEU A 165 -8.06 13.98 -7.35
CA LEU A 165 -8.43 13.78 -8.75
C LEU A 165 -8.26 12.31 -9.14
N PHE A 166 -7.14 11.69 -8.76
CA PHE A 166 -6.91 10.26 -9.00
C PHE A 166 -7.98 9.41 -8.33
N LEU A 167 -8.28 9.64 -7.05
CA LEU A 167 -9.30 8.87 -6.32
C LEU A 167 -10.69 9.03 -6.95
N PHE A 168 -11.04 10.22 -7.41
CA PHE A 168 -12.30 10.46 -8.10
C PHE A 168 -12.38 9.66 -9.40
N VAL A 169 -11.36 9.73 -10.25
CA VAL A 169 -11.30 8.96 -11.51
C VAL A 169 -11.28 7.46 -11.24
N PHE A 170 -10.47 7.02 -10.26
CA PHE A 170 -10.40 5.63 -9.83
C PHE A 170 -11.78 5.11 -9.39
N TYR A 171 -12.44 5.85 -8.51
CA TYR A 171 -13.76 5.46 -8.01
C TYR A 171 -14.79 5.36 -9.14
N GLN A 172 -14.80 6.33 -10.06
CA GLN A 172 -15.79 6.39 -11.13
C GLN A 172 -15.62 5.30 -12.18
N PHE A 173 -14.39 4.93 -12.52
CA PHE A 173 -14.12 4.07 -13.67
C PHE A 173 -13.47 2.73 -13.33
N ILE A 174 -12.70 2.65 -12.25
CA ILE A 174 -11.83 1.52 -11.95
C ILE A 174 -12.29 0.74 -10.73
N ALA A 175 -12.94 1.36 -9.76
CA ALA A 175 -13.28 0.73 -8.48
C ALA A 175 -14.12 -0.54 -8.63
N THR A 176 -15.12 -0.53 -9.52
CA THR A 176 -15.99 -1.71 -9.75
C THR A 176 -15.22 -2.91 -10.33
N PRO A 177 -14.51 -2.80 -11.47
CA PRO A 177 -13.73 -3.93 -11.98
C PRO A 177 -12.60 -4.33 -11.03
N PHE A 178 -11.98 -3.37 -10.34
CA PHE A 178 -10.95 -3.63 -9.36
C PHE A 178 -11.46 -4.41 -8.16
N SER A 179 -12.61 -4.03 -7.60
CA SER A 179 -13.22 -4.78 -6.49
C SER A 179 -13.60 -6.20 -6.89
N GLY A 180 -14.13 -6.40 -8.10
CA GLY A 180 -14.40 -7.72 -8.65
C GLY A 180 -13.14 -8.58 -8.82
N PHE A 181 -12.03 -7.97 -9.24
CA PHE A 181 -10.73 -8.64 -9.31
C PHE A 181 -10.22 -9.04 -7.91
N ILE A 182 -10.26 -8.12 -6.94
CA ILE A 182 -9.86 -8.41 -5.55
C ILE A 182 -10.71 -9.54 -4.96
N TYR A 183 -12.03 -9.51 -5.17
CA TYR A 183 -12.92 -10.56 -4.71
C TYR A 183 -12.54 -11.95 -5.25
N LYS A 184 -12.22 -12.05 -6.55
CA LYS A 184 -11.75 -13.31 -7.16
C LYS A 184 -10.44 -13.80 -6.53
N ILE A 185 -9.48 -12.90 -6.28
CA ILE A 185 -8.21 -13.27 -5.64
C ILE A 185 -8.45 -13.75 -4.20
N VAL A 186 -9.29 -13.06 -3.44
CA VAL A 186 -9.62 -13.46 -2.06
C VAL A 186 -10.27 -14.85 -2.05
N ASN A 187 -11.26 -15.09 -2.90
CA ASN A 187 -11.91 -16.40 -3.00
C ASN A 187 -10.93 -17.51 -3.41
N LEU A 188 -10.04 -17.23 -4.36
CA LEU A 188 -9.00 -18.17 -4.77
C LEU A 188 -8.06 -18.50 -3.58
N LEU A 189 -7.71 -17.52 -2.78
CA LEU A 189 -6.81 -17.69 -1.64
C LEU A 189 -7.50 -18.39 -0.47
N THR A 190 -8.75 -18.06 -0.15
CA THR A 190 -9.49 -18.61 0.99
C THR A 190 -10.20 -19.92 0.68
N GLY A 191 -10.41 -20.24 -0.59
CA GLY A 191 -11.12 -21.44 -1.02
C GLY A 191 -12.66 -21.34 -0.91
N MET A 192 -13.18 -20.10 -0.84
CA MET A 192 -14.62 -19.81 -0.77
C MET A 192 -15.23 -19.60 -2.17
#